data_d74836408094938fceac42ccc2c043a6
#
_entry.id   d74836408094938fceac42ccc2c043a6
#
_cell.length_a   1.000
_cell.length_b   1.000
_cell.length_c   1.000
_cell.angle_alpha   90.00
_cell.angle_beta   90.00
_cell.angle_gamma   90.00
#
_symmetry.space_group_name_H-M   'P 1'
#
loop_
_entity.id
_entity.type
_entity.pdbx_description
1 polymer ?
#
loop_
_entity_poly.entity_id
_entity_poly.type
_entity_poly.pdbx_seq_one_letter_code
_entity_poly.pdbx_strand_id
1 'polypeptide(L)'
;SIISESAHPISSNSNSNFISLTSDNGVKKHIITEGTGENPQDHDEVQVYYTGKLHTNGKVFDSTTEGTPFKFSLNEGSVIKGWDIGVSSMKKGEKSEFILEPQYAYGERGAGNDIPGNSTLNFEIELLDFGKKAKSKFDMDYPEIIATSKKLKEEGIKFFQEKKFNDAIIKFDEAASFLETLDEHTATEESKDLHLSCILNMSNCFNNLKQWDNTIKKVQTALEIKEHPRAFYF
;
A
#
# COMPACT_ATOMS: atom_id res chain seq x y z
N SER A 1 -54.02 39.80 15.83
CA SER A 1 -52.95 39.18 16.62
C SER A 1 -51.93 38.60 15.67
N ILE A 2 -50.83 39.29 15.50
CA ILE A 2 -49.71 38.90 14.63
C ILE A 2 -48.73 38.22 15.54
N ILE A 3 -48.45 36.92 15.32
CA ILE A 3 -47.38 36.22 16.00
C ILE A 3 -46.17 36.28 15.08
N SER A 4 -45.19 37.07 15.51
CA SER A 4 -43.87 37.15 14.88
C SER A 4 -43.04 35.93 15.27
N GLU A 5 -42.78 35.06 14.31
CA GLU A 5 -41.85 33.97 14.43
C GLU A 5 -40.41 34.53 14.36
N SER A 6 -39.74 34.59 15.49
CA SER A 6 -38.35 34.95 15.56
C SER A 6 -37.46 33.82 15.06
N ALA A 7 -36.94 34.00 13.86
CA ALA A 7 -35.87 33.13 13.36
C ALA A 7 -34.63 33.22 14.29
N HIS A 8 -34.31 32.11 14.94
CA HIS A 8 -33.06 31.98 15.66
C HIS A 8 -31.92 31.83 14.63
N PRO A 9 -30.85 32.62 14.72
CA PRO A 9 -29.72 32.35 13.87
C PRO A 9 -29.06 31.06 14.35
N ILE A 10 -28.93 30.11 13.43
CA ILE A 10 -28.11 28.91 13.64
C ILE A 10 -26.68 29.38 13.72
N SER A 11 -26.18 29.57 14.94
CA SER A 11 -24.76 29.81 15.21
C SER A 11 -23.99 28.53 14.91
N SER A 12 -23.43 28.44 13.73
CA SER A 12 -22.40 27.46 13.42
C SER A 12 -21.08 27.87 14.09
N ASN A 13 -20.99 27.66 15.41
CA ASN A 13 -19.74 27.74 16.13
C ASN A 13 -18.95 26.45 15.89
N SER A 14 -18.39 26.29 14.70
CA SER A 14 -17.32 25.33 14.46
C SER A 14 -16.00 25.92 14.94
N ASN A 15 -15.81 26.02 16.26
CA ASN A 15 -14.47 26.10 16.84
C ASN A 15 -13.83 24.72 16.69
N SER A 16 -13.48 24.34 15.46
CA SER A 16 -12.59 23.20 15.21
C SER A 16 -11.24 23.55 15.81
N ASN A 17 -10.85 22.84 16.88
CA ASN A 17 -9.55 23.01 17.54
C ASN A 17 -8.45 22.47 16.62
N PHE A 18 -8.05 23.25 15.62
CA PHE A 18 -6.87 22.95 14.82
C PHE A 18 -5.61 23.18 15.65
N ILE A 19 -4.77 22.17 15.72
CA ILE A 19 -3.40 22.27 16.27
C ILE A 19 -2.43 22.48 15.12
N SER A 20 -1.40 23.30 15.34
CA SER A 20 -0.34 23.47 14.34
C SER A 20 0.69 22.34 14.47
N LEU A 21 1.05 21.74 13.34
CA LEU A 21 2.12 20.73 13.25
C LEU A 21 3.46 21.35 12.83
N THR A 22 3.46 22.64 12.40
CA THR A 22 4.66 23.37 11.99
C THR A 22 4.74 24.70 12.68
N SER A 23 5.97 25.21 12.90
CA SER A 23 6.21 26.48 13.63
C SER A 23 5.64 27.71 12.91
N ASP A 24 5.49 27.65 11.59
CA ASP A 24 4.92 28.70 10.74
C ASP A 24 3.40 28.57 10.53
N ASN A 25 2.75 27.64 11.22
CA ASN A 25 1.33 27.31 11.08
C ASN A 25 0.91 26.88 9.66
N GLY A 26 1.84 26.41 8.84
CA GLY A 26 1.58 26.03 7.46
C GLY A 26 0.92 24.65 7.31
N VAL A 27 0.98 23.82 8.35
CA VAL A 27 0.25 22.53 8.44
C VAL A 27 -0.54 22.51 9.73
N LYS A 28 -1.86 22.43 9.62
CA LYS A 28 -2.77 22.38 10.77
C LYS A 28 -3.59 21.10 10.73
N LYS A 29 -3.84 20.53 11.89
CA LYS A 29 -4.57 19.26 12.07
C LYS A 29 -5.74 19.42 13.02
N HIS A 30 -6.88 18.85 12.68
CA HIS A 30 -8.03 18.66 13.55
C HIS A 30 -8.42 17.19 13.56
N ILE A 31 -8.43 16.54 14.72
CA ILE A 31 -8.79 15.14 14.86
C ILE A 31 -10.30 15.03 14.88
N ILE A 32 -10.87 14.28 13.92
CA ILE A 32 -12.31 13.98 13.84
C ILE A 32 -12.61 12.69 14.61
N THR A 33 -11.75 11.67 14.43
CA THR A 33 -11.86 10.38 15.14
C THR A 33 -10.46 9.99 15.62
N GLU A 34 -10.34 9.68 16.89
CA GLU A 34 -9.06 9.25 17.48
C GLU A 34 -8.65 7.88 16.95
N GLY A 35 -7.36 7.73 16.66
CA GLY A 35 -6.74 6.45 16.35
C GLY A 35 -6.12 5.79 17.59
N THR A 36 -5.51 4.64 17.39
CA THR A 36 -4.89 3.84 18.47
C THR A 36 -3.46 3.43 18.14
N GLY A 37 -2.66 3.17 19.17
CA GLY A 37 -1.28 2.68 19.03
C GLY A 37 -0.27 3.79 18.76
N GLU A 38 0.83 3.42 18.11
CA GLU A 38 1.93 4.32 17.76
C GLU A 38 1.67 5.04 16.44
N ASN A 39 2.50 6.02 16.15
CA ASN A 39 2.48 6.73 14.87
C ASN A 39 3.39 6.00 13.85
N PRO A 40 3.11 6.09 12.55
CA PRO A 40 3.99 5.58 11.52
C PRO A 40 5.35 6.30 11.54
N GLN A 41 6.39 5.59 11.16
CA GLN A 41 7.76 6.07 11.12
C GLN A 41 8.18 6.39 9.68
N ASP A 42 9.30 7.10 9.52
CA ASP A 42 9.90 7.33 8.21
C ASP A 42 10.10 6.02 7.45
N HIS A 43 9.79 6.04 6.17
CA HIS A 43 9.86 4.91 5.24
C HIS A 43 8.82 3.80 5.48
N ASP A 44 7.88 3.98 6.42
CA ASP A 44 6.73 3.08 6.50
C ASP A 44 5.80 3.29 5.29
N GLU A 45 5.28 2.20 4.74
CA GLU A 45 4.17 2.26 3.79
C GLU A 45 2.89 2.49 4.57
N VAL A 46 2.16 3.55 4.23
CA VAL A 46 0.87 3.91 4.82
C VAL A 46 -0.26 3.68 3.82
N GLN A 47 -1.44 3.34 4.33
CA GLN A 47 -2.67 3.17 3.55
C GLN A 47 -3.72 4.12 4.09
N VAL A 48 -4.24 4.97 3.21
CA VAL A 48 -5.19 6.01 3.60
C VAL A 48 -6.40 6.06 2.67
N TYR A 49 -7.55 6.45 3.23
CA TYR A 49 -8.60 7.10 2.45
C TYR A 49 -8.47 8.60 2.61
N TYR A 50 -8.80 9.35 1.56
CA TYR A 50 -8.78 10.80 1.64
C TYR A 50 -9.78 11.49 0.71
N THR A 51 -10.06 12.74 1.04
CA THR A 51 -10.73 13.70 0.15
C THR A 51 -10.00 15.03 0.21
N GLY A 52 -9.53 15.51 -0.94
CA GLY A 52 -8.85 16.80 -1.10
C GLY A 52 -9.78 17.88 -1.66
N LYS A 53 -9.78 19.06 -1.02
CA LYS A 53 -10.64 20.19 -1.39
C LYS A 53 -9.84 21.48 -1.44
N LEU A 54 -10.22 22.40 -2.32
CA LEU A 54 -9.76 23.80 -2.23
C LEU A 54 -10.34 24.43 -0.97
N HIS A 55 -9.50 25.02 -0.12
CA HIS A 55 -9.93 25.63 1.13
C HIS A 55 -10.88 26.83 0.90
N THR A 56 -10.69 27.54 -0.21
CA THR A 56 -11.43 28.77 -0.54
C THR A 56 -12.91 28.56 -0.84
N ASN A 57 -13.28 27.44 -1.47
CA ASN A 57 -14.64 27.21 -1.95
C ASN A 57 -15.16 25.79 -1.71
N GLY A 58 -14.34 24.91 -1.10
CA GLY A 58 -14.72 23.54 -0.82
C GLY A 58 -14.83 22.63 -2.04
N LYS A 59 -14.39 23.08 -3.25
CA LYS A 59 -14.40 22.25 -4.44
C LYS A 59 -13.48 21.05 -4.22
N VAL A 60 -14.04 19.84 -4.33
CA VAL A 60 -13.28 18.59 -4.32
C VAL A 60 -12.48 18.50 -5.62
N PHE A 61 -11.19 18.26 -5.52
CA PHE A 61 -10.31 18.08 -6.67
C PHE A 61 -9.80 16.64 -6.79
N ASP A 62 -9.79 15.89 -5.66
CA ASP A 62 -9.33 14.49 -5.66
C ASP A 62 -9.89 13.73 -4.46
N SER A 63 -10.08 12.42 -4.60
CA SER A 63 -10.48 11.53 -3.51
C SER A 63 -10.22 10.08 -3.86
N THR A 64 -10.02 9.25 -2.83
CA THR A 64 -9.98 7.80 -3.00
C THR A 64 -11.38 7.24 -3.24
N THR A 65 -11.45 6.12 -3.98
CA THR A 65 -12.66 5.31 -4.12
C THR A 65 -12.75 4.31 -2.96
N GLU A 66 -13.94 4.10 -2.43
CA GLU A 66 -14.18 3.08 -1.40
C GLU A 66 -13.68 1.70 -1.86
N GLY A 67 -13.01 0.98 -0.96
CA GLY A 67 -12.38 -0.32 -1.25
C GLY A 67 -11.01 -0.24 -1.93
N THR A 68 -10.55 0.96 -2.34
CA THR A 68 -9.25 1.15 -2.99
C THR A 68 -8.46 2.25 -2.26
N PRO A 69 -7.76 1.93 -1.15
CA PRO A 69 -6.98 2.91 -0.42
C PRO A 69 -5.75 3.35 -1.23
N PHE A 70 -5.37 4.60 -1.04
CA PHE A 70 -4.12 5.12 -1.56
C PHE A 70 -2.95 4.70 -0.65
N LYS A 71 -1.86 4.24 -1.27
CA LYS A 71 -0.65 3.77 -0.57
C LYS A 71 0.55 4.62 -0.98
N PHE A 72 1.35 4.98 0.01
CA PHE A 72 2.62 5.67 -0.23
C PHE A 72 3.57 5.43 0.94
N SER A 73 4.87 5.68 0.71
CA SER A 73 5.89 5.62 1.77
C SER A 73 6.17 7.02 2.32
N LEU A 74 6.20 7.13 3.63
CA LEU A 74 6.45 8.39 4.33
C LEU A 74 7.87 8.91 4.09
N ASN A 75 7.99 10.21 3.89
CA ASN A 75 9.26 10.95 3.74
C ASN A 75 10.16 10.43 2.60
N GLU A 76 9.57 9.80 1.56
CA GLU A 76 10.27 9.40 0.33
C GLU A 76 10.01 10.36 -0.85
N GLY A 77 9.31 11.48 -0.62
CA GLY A 77 9.01 12.49 -1.66
C GLY A 77 7.97 12.03 -2.68
N SER A 78 7.18 11.02 -2.37
CA SER A 78 6.12 10.49 -3.23
C SER A 78 4.81 11.28 -3.13
N VAL A 79 4.67 12.12 -2.10
CA VAL A 79 3.51 12.97 -1.83
C VAL A 79 3.95 14.39 -1.48
N ILE A 80 2.99 15.32 -1.38
CA ILE A 80 3.26 16.71 -0.94
C ILE A 80 3.74 16.73 0.52
N LYS A 81 4.62 17.66 0.85
CA LYS A 81 5.27 17.77 2.17
C LYS A 81 4.28 17.80 3.34
N GLY A 82 3.15 18.48 3.14
CA GLY A 82 2.09 18.54 4.16
C GLY A 82 1.49 17.19 4.50
N TRP A 83 1.48 16.23 3.56
CA TRP A 83 1.04 14.87 3.79
C TRP A 83 2.04 14.07 4.62
N ASP A 84 3.34 14.16 4.30
CA ASP A 84 4.37 13.50 5.11
C ASP A 84 4.28 13.95 6.58
N ILE A 85 4.16 15.27 6.82
CA ILE A 85 4.03 15.83 8.18
C ILE A 85 2.70 15.43 8.83
N GLY A 86 1.59 15.54 8.08
CA GLY A 86 0.25 15.26 8.59
C GLY A 86 0.07 13.80 8.96
N VAL A 87 0.37 12.89 8.02
CA VAL A 87 0.14 11.45 8.21
C VAL A 87 1.10 10.87 9.25
N SER A 88 2.36 11.33 9.33
CA SER A 88 3.29 10.93 10.40
C SER A 88 2.77 11.27 11.80
N SER A 89 1.88 12.24 11.92
CA SER A 89 1.26 12.63 13.20
C SER A 89 0.03 11.80 13.56
N MET A 90 -0.45 10.94 12.66
CA MET A 90 -1.67 10.15 12.84
C MET A 90 -1.39 8.81 13.53
N LYS A 91 -2.43 8.20 14.08
CA LYS A 91 -2.44 6.82 14.59
C LYS A 91 -3.33 5.96 13.72
N LYS A 92 -3.14 4.64 13.78
CA LYS A 92 -4.00 3.70 13.04
C LYS A 92 -5.47 3.87 13.42
N GLY A 93 -6.34 3.97 12.42
CA GLY A 93 -7.78 4.23 12.57
C GLY A 93 -8.13 5.69 12.83
N GLU A 94 -7.15 6.59 12.89
CA GLU A 94 -7.41 8.02 13.05
C GLU A 94 -7.98 8.60 11.75
N LYS A 95 -8.98 9.45 11.92
CA LYS A 95 -9.52 10.30 10.86
C LYS A 95 -9.33 11.77 11.25
N SER A 96 -8.64 12.52 10.41
CA SER A 96 -8.28 13.92 10.69
C SER A 96 -8.47 14.81 9.47
N GLU A 97 -8.75 16.07 9.74
CA GLU A 97 -8.77 17.14 8.77
C GLU A 97 -7.46 17.93 8.84
N PHE A 98 -6.88 18.23 7.68
CA PHE A 98 -5.64 18.99 7.57
C PHE A 98 -5.86 20.23 6.70
N ILE A 99 -5.34 21.37 7.14
CA ILE A 99 -5.22 22.58 6.34
C ILE A 99 -3.74 22.76 6.00
N LEU A 100 -3.45 22.78 4.70
CA LEU A 100 -2.09 22.89 4.16
C LEU A 100 -1.94 24.20 3.41
N GLU A 101 -1.03 25.04 3.87
CA GLU A 101 -0.64 26.25 3.14
C GLU A 101 0.15 25.88 1.86
N PRO A 102 0.18 26.75 0.84
CA PRO A 102 0.75 26.45 -0.46
C PRO A 102 2.18 25.85 -0.44
N GLN A 103 3.05 26.33 0.45
CA GLN A 103 4.44 25.86 0.58
C GLN A 103 4.56 24.41 1.07
N TYR A 104 3.49 23.84 1.63
CA TYR A 104 3.37 22.44 2.03
C TYR A 104 2.52 21.60 1.06
N ALA A 105 2.02 22.24 -0.01
CA ALA A 105 1.18 21.65 -1.04
C ALA A 105 1.84 21.81 -2.42
N TYR A 106 1.20 22.53 -3.33
CA TYR A 106 1.66 22.67 -4.72
C TYR A 106 2.27 24.05 -5.04
N GLY A 107 2.47 24.89 -4.03
CA GLY A 107 3.18 26.18 -4.14
C GLY A 107 2.54 27.16 -5.12
N GLU A 108 3.38 27.99 -5.71
CA GLU A 108 2.97 29.05 -6.67
C GLU A 108 2.46 28.49 -8.00
N ARG A 109 2.86 27.26 -8.36
CA ARG A 109 2.50 26.64 -9.65
C ARG A 109 1.12 26.02 -9.64
N GLY A 110 0.63 25.56 -8.47
CA GLY A 110 -0.56 24.73 -8.38
C GLY A 110 -0.36 23.35 -9.03
N ALA A 111 -1.46 22.64 -9.33
CA ALA A 111 -1.42 21.34 -9.98
C ALA A 111 -2.60 21.17 -10.96
N GLY A 112 -2.28 20.75 -12.19
CA GLY A 112 -3.28 20.54 -13.22
C GLY A 112 -4.15 21.78 -13.48
N ASN A 113 -5.42 21.51 -13.81
CA ASN A 113 -6.42 22.57 -14.03
C ASN A 113 -7.28 22.82 -12.77
N ASP A 114 -7.18 21.97 -11.77
CA ASP A 114 -8.08 21.95 -10.62
C ASP A 114 -7.52 22.63 -9.38
N ILE A 115 -6.20 22.78 -9.28
CA ILE A 115 -5.53 23.42 -8.15
C ILE A 115 -4.75 24.65 -8.63
N PRO A 116 -5.33 25.85 -8.52
CA PRO A 116 -4.61 27.10 -8.84
C PRO A 116 -3.35 27.28 -8.03
N GLY A 117 -2.42 28.08 -8.52
CA GLY A 117 -1.24 28.48 -7.75
C GLY A 117 -1.59 29.20 -6.47
N ASN A 118 -0.76 29.07 -5.44
CA ASN A 118 -0.95 29.64 -4.11
C ASN A 118 -2.25 29.19 -3.42
N SER A 119 -2.75 27.99 -3.72
CA SER A 119 -3.95 27.44 -3.08
C SER A 119 -3.64 26.83 -1.74
N THR A 120 -4.34 27.26 -0.69
CA THR A 120 -4.48 26.54 0.57
C THR A 120 -5.42 25.36 0.34
N LEU A 121 -5.02 24.18 0.78
CA LEU A 121 -5.79 22.94 0.58
C LEU A 121 -6.32 22.40 1.90
N ASN A 122 -7.46 21.73 1.80
CA ASN A 122 -8.07 21.02 2.90
C ASN A 122 -8.15 19.54 2.54
N PHE A 123 -7.58 18.69 3.40
CA PHE A 123 -7.64 17.23 3.23
C PHE A 123 -8.28 16.59 4.45
N GLU A 124 -9.29 15.79 4.22
CA GLU A 124 -9.79 14.83 5.18
C GLU A 124 -9.09 13.50 4.91
N ILE A 125 -8.35 12.97 5.88
CA ILE A 125 -7.54 11.73 5.73
C ILE A 125 -7.91 10.78 6.85
N GLU A 126 -8.09 9.50 6.49
CA GLU A 126 -8.24 8.38 7.41
C GLU A 126 -7.06 7.42 7.23
N LEU A 127 -6.27 7.22 8.29
CA LEU A 127 -5.14 6.28 8.29
C LEU A 127 -5.64 4.86 8.62
N LEU A 128 -5.69 4.01 7.61
CA LEU A 128 -6.21 2.64 7.73
C LEU A 128 -5.20 1.68 8.33
N ASP A 129 -3.97 1.72 7.83
CA ASP A 129 -2.89 0.82 8.24
C ASP A 129 -1.53 1.42 7.86
N PHE A 130 -0.49 0.93 8.53
CA PHE A 130 0.90 1.25 8.17
C PHE A 130 1.84 0.15 8.65
N GLY A 131 3.03 0.12 8.07
CA GLY A 131 4.09 -0.81 8.46
C GLY A 131 5.30 -0.69 7.58
N LYS A 132 6.33 -1.47 7.88
CA LYS A 132 7.54 -1.46 7.06
C LYS A 132 7.20 -1.83 5.63
N LYS A 133 7.64 -1.01 4.69
CA LYS A 133 7.51 -1.29 3.27
C LYS A 133 8.15 -2.65 2.98
N ALA A 134 7.39 -3.54 2.34
CA ALA A 134 7.96 -4.80 1.90
C ALA A 134 9.12 -4.51 0.95
N LYS A 135 10.28 -5.09 1.23
CA LYS A 135 11.42 -5.01 0.31
C LYS A 135 11.00 -5.56 -1.06
N SER A 136 11.43 -4.87 -2.12
CA SER A 136 11.35 -5.47 -3.45
C SER A 136 12.14 -6.78 -3.46
N LYS A 137 11.67 -7.79 -4.19
CA LYS A 137 12.40 -9.06 -4.34
C LYS A 137 13.84 -8.88 -4.86
N PHE A 138 14.12 -7.77 -5.55
CA PHE A 138 15.44 -7.43 -6.06
C PHE A 138 16.37 -6.77 -5.02
N ASP A 139 15.79 -6.31 -3.89
CA ASP A 139 16.52 -5.68 -2.77
C ASP A 139 16.70 -6.63 -1.58
N MET A 140 16.18 -7.86 -1.69
CA MET A 140 16.31 -8.89 -0.67
C MET A 140 17.64 -9.63 -0.79
N ASP A 141 18.22 -9.94 0.35
CA ASP A 141 19.37 -10.85 0.41
C ASP A 141 18.92 -12.32 0.31
N TYR A 142 19.90 -13.23 0.12
CA TYR A 142 19.62 -14.66 -0.02
C TYR A 142 18.79 -15.24 1.14
N PRO A 143 19.11 -15.03 2.44
CA PRO A 143 18.32 -15.51 3.55
C PRO A 143 16.86 -15.00 3.51
N GLU A 144 16.65 -13.73 3.15
CA GLU A 144 15.32 -13.13 3.05
C GLU A 144 14.51 -13.77 1.90
N ILE A 145 15.14 -13.99 0.74
CA ILE A 145 14.51 -14.67 -0.41
C ILE A 145 14.06 -16.08 -0.01
N ILE A 146 14.94 -16.87 0.62
CA ILE A 146 14.63 -18.24 1.04
C ILE A 146 13.51 -18.26 2.09
N ALA A 147 13.58 -17.40 3.10
CA ALA A 147 12.55 -17.32 4.14
C ALA A 147 11.18 -16.94 3.56
N THR A 148 11.13 -15.94 2.67
CA THR A 148 9.91 -15.50 2.01
C THR A 148 9.33 -16.59 1.11
N SER A 149 10.17 -17.24 0.30
CA SER A 149 9.72 -18.33 -0.59
C SER A 149 9.20 -19.53 0.19
N LYS A 150 9.84 -19.91 1.30
CA LYS A 150 9.35 -20.98 2.19
C LYS A 150 7.97 -20.64 2.76
N LYS A 151 7.79 -19.42 3.27
CA LYS A 151 6.52 -18.94 3.83
C LYS A 151 5.41 -18.98 2.78
N LEU A 152 5.66 -18.43 1.59
CA LEU A 152 4.69 -18.44 0.49
C LEU A 152 4.32 -19.85 0.05
N LYS A 153 5.30 -20.77 -0.03
CA LYS A 153 5.06 -22.17 -0.33
C LYS A 153 4.17 -22.83 0.74
N GLU A 154 4.39 -22.54 2.02
CA GLU A 154 3.55 -23.06 3.12
C GLU A 154 2.11 -22.53 3.01
N GLU A 155 1.92 -21.25 2.69
CA GLU A 155 0.59 -20.67 2.41
C GLU A 155 -0.09 -21.40 1.23
N GLY A 156 0.66 -21.63 0.15
CA GLY A 156 0.18 -22.40 -1.01
C GLY A 156 -0.25 -23.81 -0.65
N ILE A 157 0.51 -24.51 0.22
CA ILE A 157 0.14 -25.85 0.71
C ILE A 157 -1.17 -25.80 1.50
N LYS A 158 -1.39 -24.79 2.34
CA LYS A 158 -2.67 -24.63 3.08
C LYS A 158 -3.84 -24.46 2.12
N PHE A 159 -3.72 -23.58 1.11
CA PHE A 159 -4.75 -23.41 0.09
C PHE A 159 -4.99 -24.71 -0.71
N PHE A 160 -3.94 -25.46 -1.03
CA PHE A 160 -4.07 -26.76 -1.69
C PHE A 160 -4.88 -27.76 -0.84
N GLN A 161 -4.60 -27.85 0.47
CA GLN A 161 -5.34 -28.70 1.41
C GLN A 161 -6.82 -28.29 1.50
N GLU A 162 -7.11 -26.99 1.42
CA GLU A 162 -8.47 -26.45 1.37
C GLU A 162 -9.14 -26.59 0.00
N LYS A 163 -8.47 -27.22 -0.97
CA LYS A 163 -8.90 -27.37 -2.37
C LYS A 163 -9.10 -26.04 -3.13
N LYS A 164 -8.51 -24.96 -2.62
CA LYS A 164 -8.45 -23.65 -3.26
C LYS A 164 -7.26 -23.59 -4.24
N PHE A 165 -7.35 -24.38 -5.31
CA PHE A 165 -6.20 -24.61 -6.20
C PHE A 165 -5.72 -23.37 -6.92
N ASN A 166 -6.60 -22.44 -7.29
CA ASN A 166 -6.19 -21.17 -7.91
C ASN A 166 -5.38 -20.29 -6.94
N ASP A 167 -5.82 -20.17 -5.68
CA ASP A 167 -5.10 -19.42 -4.66
C ASP A 167 -3.74 -20.08 -4.33
N ALA A 168 -3.71 -21.42 -4.31
CA ALA A 168 -2.47 -22.16 -4.14
C ALA A 168 -1.47 -21.90 -5.28
N ILE A 169 -1.92 -21.87 -6.54
CA ILE A 169 -1.08 -21.57 -7.71
C ILE A 169 -0.46 -20.19 -7.56
N ILE A 170 -1.24 -19.17 -7.17
CA ILE A 170 -0.74 -17.81 -6.97
C ILE A 170 0.41 -17.82 -5.94
N LYS A 171 0.24 -18.50 -4.80
CA LYS A 171 1.27 -18.55 -3.76
C LYS A 171 2.52 -19.31 -4.17
N PHE A 172 2.39 -20.40 -4.90
CA PHE A 172 3.54 -21.13 -5.43
C PHE A 172 4.27 -20.35 -6.53
N ASP A 173 3.54 -19.61 -7.37
CA ASP A 173 4.13 -18.78 -8.42
C ASP A 173 4.87 -17.58 -7.81
N GLU A 174 4.27 -16.90 -6.81
CA GLU A 174 4.96 -15.88 -6.02
C GLU A 174 6.26 -16.43 -5.42
N ALA A 175 6.22 -17.59 -4.77
CA ALA A 175 7.41 -18.21 -4.18
C ALA A 175 8.49 -18.51 -5.22
N ALA A 176 8.12 -19.05 -6.38
CA ALA A 176 9.04 -19.32 -7.47
C ALA A 176 9.67 -18.03 -8.01
N SER A 177 8.88 -16.95 -8.15
CA SER A 177 9.36 -15.67 -8.66
C SER A 177 10.40 -14.98 -7.78
N PHE A 178 10.41 -15.23 -6.47
CA PHE A 178 11.50 -14.78 -5.58
C PHE A 178 12.78 -15.56 -5.85
N LEU A 179 12.69 -16.87 -6.05
CA LEU A 179 13.85 -17.73 -6.31
C LEU A 179 14.49 -17.46 -7.67
N GLU A 180 13.71 -17.01 -8.65
CA GLU A 180 14.19 -16.59 -9.97
C GLU A 180 15.02 -15.30 -9.95
N THR A 181 15.06 -14.56 -8.85
CA THR A 181 15.97 -13.41 -8.71
C THR A 181 17.40 -13.80 -8.36
N LEU A 182 17.63 -15.06 -7.95
CA LEU A 182 18.95 -15.58 -7.65
C LEU A 182 19.67 -15.91 -8.97
N ASP A 183 20.92 -15.48 -9.09
CA ASP A 183 21.80 -15.83 -10.21
C ASP A 183 22.59 -17.14 -9.94
N GLU A 184 23.40 -17.57 -10.88
CA GLU A 184 24.18 -18.81 -10.75
C GLU A 184 25.21 -18.77 -9.60
N HIS A 185 25.62 -17.58 -9.14
CA HIS A 185 26.60 -17.41 -8.06
C HIS A 185 25.93 -17.44 -6.69
N THR A 186 24.68 -17.00 -6.61
CA THR A 186 23.90 -16.93 -5.37
C THR A 186 22.98 -18.11 -5.16
N ALA A 187 22.58 -18.82 -6.24
CA ALA A 187 21.72 -20.00 -6.17
C ALA A 187 22.45 -21.19 -5.54
N THR A 188 21.82 -21.80 -4.56
CA THR A 188 22.28 -23.01 -3.86
C THR A 188 21.41 -24.19 -4.20
N GLU A 189 21.83 -25.42 -3.82
CA GLU A 189 20.97 -26.62 -3.96
C GLU A 189 19.66 -26.44 -3.19
N GLU A 190 19.67 -25.80 -2.03
CA GLU A 190 18.46 -25.50 -1.26
C GLU A 190 17.46 -24.63 -2.05
N SER A 191 17.95 -23.55 -2.69
CA SER A 191 17.07 -22.68 -3.49
C SER A 191 16.53 -23.37 -4.74
N LYS A 192 17.34 -24.22 -5.38
CA LYS A 192 16.92 -25.01 -6.55
C LYS A 192 15.85 -26.05 -6.18
N ASP A 193 16.05 -26.79 -5.08
CA ASP A 193 15.07 -27.75 -4.58
C ASP A 193 13.76 -27.06 -4.18
N LEU A 194 13.86 -25.90 -3.56
CA LEU A 194 12.68 -25.11 -3.18
C LEU A 194 11.92 -24.61 -4.43
N HIS A 195 12.63 -24.12 -5.45
CA HIS A 195 12.06 -23.70 -6.72
C HIS A 195 11.37 -24.86 -7.43
N LEU A 196 12.07 -25.99 -7.60
CA LEU A 196 11.52 -27.21 -8.18
C LEU A 196 10.25 -27.66 -7.44
N SER A 197 10.26 -27.63 -6.11
CA SER A 197 9.11 -27.96 -5.29
C SER A 197 7.89 -27.04 -5.56
N CYS A 198 8.11 -25.73 -5.74
CA CYS A 198 7.05 -24.80 -6.07
C CYS A 198 6.44 -25.11 -7.45
N ILE A 199 7.28 -25.34 -8.47
CA ILE A 199 6.84 -25.69 -9.83
C ILE A 199 6.03 -26.99 -9.84
N LEU A 200 6.47 -28.03 -9.13
CA LEU A 200 5.75 -29.30 -9.03
C LEU A 200 4.41 -29.16 -8.30
N ASN A 201 4.36 -28.34 -7.27
CA ASN A 201 3.10 -28.05 -6.57
C ASN A 201 2.10 -27.31 -7.47
N MET A 202 2.55 -26.33 -8.29
CA MET A 202 1.69 -25.72 -9.31
C MET A 202 1.18 -26.74 -10.31
N SER A 203 2.04 -27.65 -10.79
CA SER A 203 1.63 -28.74 -11.68
C SER A 203 0.51 -29.59 -11.06
N ASN A 204 0.64 -29.94 -9.77
CA ASN A 204 -0.40 -30.68 -9.05
C ASN A 204 -1.72 -29.90 -8.93
N CYS A 205 -1.66 -28.57 -8.72
CA CYS A 205 -2.86 -27.73 -8.71
C CYS A 205 -3.54 -27.75 -10.09
N PHE A 206 -2.80 -27.52 -11.17
CA PHE A 206 -3.34 -27.56 -12.53
C PHE A 206 -3.93 -28.91 -12.87
N ASN A 207 -3.30 -30.02 -12.45
CA ASN A 207 -3.82 -31.37 -12.62
C ASN A 207 -5.19 -31.54 -11.92
N ASN A 208 -5.35 -31.04 -10.68
CA ASN A 208 -6.63 -31.06 -9.96
C ASN A 208 -7.71 -30.22 -10.65
N LEU A 209 -7.32 -29.11 -11.27
CA LEU A 209 -8.20 -28.25 -12.07
C LEU A 209 -8.49 -28.82 -13.48
N LYS A 210 -7.91 -29.97 -13.85
CA LYS A 210 -7.99 -30.60 -15.19
C LYS A 210 -7.46 -29.68 -16.31
N GLN A 211 -6.50 -28.81 -15.98
CA GLN A 211 -5.82 -27.91 -16.91
C GLN A 211 -4.55 -28.62 -17.44
N TRP A 212 -4.73 -29.61 -18.29
CA TRP A 212 -3.68 -30.54 -18.73
C TRP A 212 -2.51 -29.87 -19.44
N ASP A 213 -2.77 -28.87 -20.27
CA ASP A 213 -1.72 -28.12 -20.98
C ASP A 213 -0.82 -27.35 -19.98
N ASN A 214 -1.39 -26.74 -18.95
CA ASN A 214 -0.65 -26.05 -17.90
C ASN A 214 0.13 -27.05 -17.04
N THR A 215 -0.47 -28.22 -16.77
CA THR A 215 0.21 -29.32 -16.07
C THR A 215 1.46 -29.73 -16.80
N ILE A 216 1.36 -30.02 -18.12
CA ILE A 216 2.47 -30.45 -18.97
C ILE A 216 3.57 -29.39 -19.00
N LYS A 217 3.21 -28.11 -19.21
CA LYS A 217 4.17 -27.01 -19.22
C LYS A 217 4.98 -26.93 -17.91
N LYS A 218 4.31 -27.00 -16.76
CA LYS A 218 5.02 -26.94 -15.45
C LYS A 218 5.88 -28.17 -15.21
N VAL A 219 5.49 -29.36 -15.66
CA VAL A 219 6.33 -30.57 -15.59
C VAL A 219 7.56 -30.41 -16.48
N GLN A 220 7.41 -29.87 -17.69
CA GLN A 220 8.53 -29.60 -18.59
C GLN A 220 9.51 -28.63 -17.94
N THR A 221 9.02 -27.51 -17.39
CA THR A 221 9.84 -26.56 -16.63
C THR A 221 10.59 -27.24 -15.48
N ALA A 222 9.92 -28.14 -14.73
CA ALA A 222 10.56 -28.86 -13.62
C ALA A 222 11.70 -29.78 -14.11
N LEU A 223 11.54 -30.44 -15.27
CA LEU A 223 12.57 -31.29 -15.89
C LEU A 223 13.77 -30.43 -16.34
N GLU A 224 13.52 -29.27 -16.97
CA GLU A 224 14.57 -28.35 -17.40
C GLU A 224 15.38 -27.83 -16.20
N ILE A 225 14.74 -27.46 -15.09
CA ILE A 225 15.42 -27.06 -13.84
C ILE A 225 16.34 -28.18 -13.35
N LYS A 226 15.90 -29.42 -13.41
CA LYS A 226 16.63 -30.58 -12.94
C LYS A 226 17.82 -30.95 -13.85
N GLU A 227 17.61 -30.90 -15.18
CA GLU A 227 18.61 -31.33 -16.17
C GLU A 227 19.63 -30.24 -16.47
N HIS A 228 19.22 -28.95 -16.45
CA HIS A 228 20.04 -27.80 -16.77
C HIS A 228 19.93 -26.73 -15.68
N PRO A 229 20.48 -26.99 -14.48
CA PRO A 229 20.34 -26.06 -13.35
C PRO A 229 20.96 -24.66 -13.61
N ARG A 230 21.74 -24.49 -14.70
CA ARG A 230 22.32 -23.20 -15.10
C ARG A 230 21.48 -22.39 -16.11
N ALA A 231 20.45 -22.99 -16.70
CA ALA A 231 19.70 -22.36 -17.80
C ALA A 231 18.67 -21.30 -17.35
N PHE A 232 18.41 -21.18 -16.06
CA PHE A 232 17.36 -20.32 -15.52
C PHE A 232 17.87 -18.96 -14.96
N TYR A 233 19.17 -18.68 -15.10
CA TYR A 233 19.80 -17.49 -14.54
C TYR A 233 20.37 -16.55 -15.64
N PHE A 234 19.60 -16.36 -16.73
CA PHE A 234 19.91 -15.41 -17.80
C PHE A 234 18.92 -14.26 -17.84
#